data_90838e3ba9767087a2ea10c479ba31e4
#
_entry.id   90838e3ba9767087a2ea10c479ba31e4
#
_cell.length_a   1.000
_cell.length_b   1.000
_cell.length_c   1.000
_cell.angle_alpha   90.00
_cell.angle_beta   90.00
_cell.angle_gamma   90.00
#
_symmetry.space_group_name_H-M   'P 1'
#
loop_
_entity.id
_entity.type
_entity.pdbx_description
1 polymer ?
#
loop_
_entity_poly.entity_id
_entity_poly.type
_entity_poly.pdbx_seq_one_letter_code
_entity_poly.pdbx_strand_id
1 'polypeptide(L)'
;LIRKLEIISDMILEMLDNFEGEVLFSGIPNTFSWIDFIGDMEKVRMLIKDIEENKKIVRIVRKFIRENKKVIIGSEIEDELFEDTAIVISHFKGKLIDGAIGLVTPKKTNYPLILPFVERVAFYLSTLI
;
A
#
# COMPACT_ATOMS: atom_id res chain seq x y z
N LEU A 1 17.35 3.82 11.01
CA LEU A 1 16.39 4.09 9.93
C LEU A 1 16.86 3.47 8.60
N ILE A 2 18.10 3.69 8.21
CA ILE A 2 18.66 3.14 6.96
C ILE A 2 18.60 1.61 6.97
N ARG A 3 18.95 0.98 8.10
CA ARG A 3 18.93 -0.47 8.22
C ARG A 3 17.51 -1.05 8.11
N LYS A 4 16.52 -0.36 8.67
CA LYS A 4 15.12 -0.79 8.52
C LYS A 4 14.65 -0.71 7.07
N LEU A 5 15.08 0.33 6.35
CA LEU A 5 14.79 0.48 4.93
C LEU A 5 15.41 -0.65 4.12
N GLU A 6 16.66 -1.02 4.42
CA GLU A 6 17.34 -2.14 3.75
C GLU A 6 16.60 -3.45 3.97
N ILE A 7 16.22 -3.75 5.22
CA ILE A 7 15.48 -4.96 5.54
C ILE A 7 14.15 -5.03 4.81
N ILE A 8 13.39 -3.95 4.82
CA ILE A 8 12.10 -3.88 4.12
C ILE A 8 12.28 -4.05 2.62
N SER A 9 13.27 -3.38 2.03
CA SER A 9 13.57 -3.48 0.61
C SER A 9 13.99 -4.89 0.22
N ASP A 10 14.81 -5.54 1.02
CA ASP A 10 15.23 -6.92 0.78
C ASP A 10 14.04 -7.89 0.84
N MET A 11 13.14 -7.69 1.79
CA MET A 11 11.90 -8.48 1.88
C MET A 11 11.03 -8.29 0.64
N ILE A 12 10.89 -7.06 0.17
CA ILE A 12 10.11 -6.76 -1.04
C ILE A 12 10.74 -7.42 -2.26
N LEU A 13 12.06 -7.34 -2.42
CA LEU A 13 12.78 -7.96 -3.53
C LEU A 13 12.59 -9.47 -3.53
N GLU A 14 12.69 -10.12 -2.36
CA GLU A 14 12.45 -11.56 -2.25
C GLU A 14 11.03 -11.93 -2.66
N MET A 15 10.04 -11.13 -2.27
CA MET A 15 8.66 -11.35 -2.68
C MET A 15 8.48 -11.16 -4.18
N LEU A 16 9.10 -10.17 -4.78
CA LEU A 16 9.00 -9.89 -6.21
C LEU A 16 9.64 -11.01 -7.05
N ASP A 17 10.72 -11.61 -6.60
CA ASP A 17 11.37 -12.71 -7.29
C ASP A 17 10.46 -13.93 -7.47
N ASN A 18 9.48 -14.10 -6.58
CA ASN A 18 8.54 -15.21 -6.61
C ASN A 18 7.16 -14.82 -7.14
N PHE A 19 7.00 -13.59 -7.63
CA PHE A 19 5.71 -13.07 -8.05
C PHE A 19 5.61 -12.93 -9.57
N GLU A 20 4.53 -13.48 -10.15
CA GLU A 20 4.23 -13.43 -11.58
C GLU A 20 2.95 -12.63 -11.84
N GLY A 21 2.90 -11.36 -11.47
CA GLY A 21 1.71 -10.56 -11.65
C GLY A 21 2.01 -9.08 -11.62
N GLU A 22 0.96 -8.27 -11.75
CA GLU A 22 1.11 -6.82 -11.76
C GLU A 22 1.07 -6.19 -10.36
N VAL A 23 0.37 -6.80 -9.42
CA VAL A 23 0.16 -6.25 -8.08
C VAL A 23 0.34 -7.33 -7.04
N LEU A 24 1.23 -7.08 -6.10
CA LEU A 24 1.48 -7.93 -4.95
C LEU A 24 1.13 -7.18 -3.68
N PHE A 25 0.26 -7.77 -2.87
CA PHE A 25 -0.04 -7.26 -1.54
C PHE A 25 0.55 -8.17 -0.49
N SER A 26 1.19 -7.59 0.51
CA SER A 26 1.78 -8.32 1.60
C SER A 26 1.70 -7.54 2.90
N GLY A 27 1.82 -8.25 4.00
CA GLY A 27 1.73 -7.73 5.34
C GLY A 27 0.41 -8.14 5.99
N ILE A 28 0.47 -8.28 7.30
CA ILE A 28 -0.71 -8.57 8.09
C ILE A 28 -1.15 -7.23 8.69
N PRO A 29 -2.35 -6.72 8.34
CA PRO A 29 -2.86 -5.51 8.96
C PRO A 29 -2.93 -5.69 10.47
N ASN A 30 -2.58 -4.66 11.23
CA ASN A 30 -2.82 -4.67 12.66
C ASN A 30 -4.33 -4.54 12.90
N THR A 31 -5.01 -5.68 13.01
CA THR A 31 -6.46 -5.73 13.13
C THR A 31 -6.99 -4.97 14.34
N PHE A 32 -6.23 -4.93 15.44
CA PHE A 32 -6.64 -4.16 16.62
C PHE A 32 -6.68 -2.66 16.34
N SER A 33 -5.67 -2.11 15.67
CA SER A 33 -5.68 -0.71 15.28
C SER A 33 -6.81 -0.39 14.30
N TRP A 34 -7.06 -1.27 13.35
CA TRP A 34 -8.14 -1.10 12.38
C TRP A 34 -9.51 -1.12 13.05
N ILE A 35 -9.73 -2.02 14.01
CA ILE A 35 -10.99 -2.11 14.76
C ILE A 35 -11.22 -0.83 15.54
N ASP A 36 -10.20 -0.27 16.19
CA ASP A 36 -10.31 0.97 16.95
C ASP A 36 -10.74 2.16 16.06
N PHE A 37 -10.28 2.21 14.81
CA PHE A 37 -10.62 3.29 13.89
C PHE A 37 -11.96 3.10 13.20
N ILE A 38 -12.28 1.89 12.75
CA ILE A 38 -13.48 1.61 11.98
C ILE A 38 -14.66 1.32 12.90
N GLY A 39 -14.40 0.68 14.05
CA GLY A 39 -15.43 0.35 15.02
C GLY A 39 -16.38 -0.77 14.59
N ASP A 40 -16.10 -1.44 13.48
CA ASP A 40 -16.94 -2.50 12.91
C ASP A 40 -16.03 -3.65 12.47
N MET A 41 -16.05 -4.72 13.25
CA MET A 41 -15.20 -5.89 13.02
C MET A 41 -15.51 -6.59 11.69
N GLU A 42 -16.79 -6.66 11.32
CA GLU A 42 -17.20 -7.30 10.07
C GLU A 42 -16.63 -6.52 8.86
N LYS A 43 -16.70 -5.20 8.91
CA LYS A 43 -16.14 -4.34 7.87
C LYS A 43 -14.63 -4.51 7.75
N VAL A 44 -13.91 -4.56 8.87
CA VAL A 44 -12.47 -4.82 8.89
C VAL A 44 -12.16 -6.18 8.26
N ARG A 45 -12.92 -7.21 8.61
CA ARG A 45 -12.74 -8.54 8.06
C ARG A 45 -12.94 -8.57 6.54
N MET A 46 -13.98 -7.90 6.05
CA MET A 46 -14.26 -7.79 4.62
C MET A 46 -13.15 -7.03 3.88
N LEU A 47 -12.64 -5.97 4.49
CA LEU A 47 -11.54 -5.18 3.93
C LEU A 47 -10.26 -6.02 3.80
N ILE A 48 -9.89 -6.73 4.84
CA ILE A 48 -8.71 -7.61 4.82
C ILE A 48 -8.86 -8.69 3.75
N LYS A 49 -10.03 -9.29 3.66
CA LYS A 49 -10.32 -10.32 2.66
C LYS A 49 -10.20 -9.78 1.24
N ASP A 50 -10.72 -8.57 0.99
CA ASP A 50 -10.60 -7.94 -0.34
C ASP A 50 -9.14 -7.73 -0.73
N ILE A 51 -8.33 -7.25 0.21
CA ILE A 51 -6.91 -7.00 -0.02
C ILE A 51 -6.17 -8.32 -0.29
N GLU A 52 -6.41 -9.34 0.52
CA GLU A 52 -5.78 -10.64 0.36
C GLU A 52 -6.15 -11.32 -0.96
N GLU A 53 -7.39 -11.16 -1.40
CA GLU A 53 -7.87 -11.75 -2.65
C GLU A 53 -7.63 -10.88 -3.88
N ASN A 54 -6.99 -9.71 -3.71
CA ASN A 54 -6.67 -8.78 -4.80
C ASN A 54 -7.90 -8.40 -5.65
N LYS A 55 -9.02 -8.13 -4.99
CA LYS A 55 -10.27 -7.78 -5.70
C LYS A 55 -10.36 -6.30 -6.02
N LYS A 56 -11.20 -5.56 -5.29
CA LYS A 56 -11.43 -4.12 -5.53
C LYS A 56 -10.17 -3.28 -5.38
N ILE A 57 -9.28 -3.67 -4.44
CA ILE A 57 -8.06 -2.92 -4.16
C ILE A 57 -7.16 -2.78 -5.40
N VAL A 58 -7.06 -3.80 -6.22
CA VAL A 58 -6.24 -3.77 -7.44
C VAL A 58 -6.76 -2.71 -8.42
N ARG A 59 -8.07 -2.69 -8.64
CA ARG A 59 -8.72 -1.71 -9.51
C ARG A 59 -8.55 -0.28 -9.00
N ILE A 60 -8.71 -0.10 -7.69
CA ILE A 60 -8.55 1.20 -7.04
C ILE A 60 -7.13 1.72 -7.22
N VAL A 61 -6.15 0.91 -6.90
CA VAL A 61 -4.73 1.27 -7.02
C VAL A 61 -4.37 1.62 -8.46
N ARG A 62 -4.79 0.81 -9.44
CA ARG A 62 -4.53 1.08 -10.85
C ARG A 62 -5.09 2.42 -11.31
N LYS A 63 -6.31 2.73 -10.90
CA LYS A 63 -6.94 4.01 -11.25
C LYS A 63 -6.12 5.19 -10.75
N PHE A 64 -5.73 5.16 -9.50
CA PHE A 64 -5.02 6.29 -8.89
C PHE A 64 -3.55 6.39 -9.31
N ILE A 65 -2.92 5.28 -9.65
CA ILE A 65 -1.60 5.31 -10.28
C ILE A 65 -1.66 6.05 -11.61
N ARG A 66 -2.67 5.80 -12.43
CA ARG A 66 -2.87 6.51 -13.71
C ARG A 66 -3.10 8.00 -13.51
N GLU A 67 -3.75 8.39 -12.42
CA GLU A 67 -4.00 9.80 -12.07
C GLU A 67 -2.79 10.46 -11.39
N ASN A 68 -1.70 9.73 -11.21
CA ASN A 68 -0.47 10.18 -10.54
C ASN A 68 -0.70 10.73 -9.12
N LYS A 69 -1.63 10.13 -8.40
CA LYS A 69 -1.91 10.50 -7.02
C LYS A 69 -0.98 9.79 -6.06
N LYS A 70 -0.57 10.50 -5.00
CA LYS A 70 0.32 9.98 -3.97
C LYS A 70 -0.41 9.56 -2.70
N VAL A 71 -1.47 10.27 -2.34
CA VAL A 71 -2.31 9.97 -1.18
C VAL A 71 -3.76 9.98 -1.63
N ILE A 72 -4.46 8.90 -1.32
CA ILE A 72 -5.86 8.73 -1.66
C ILE A 72 -6.62 8.46 -0.36
N ILE A 73 -7.54 9.32 -0.02
CA ILE A 73 -8.37 9.17 1.18
C ILE A 73 -9.69 8.48 0.78
N GLY A 74 -10.22 7.69 1.70
CA GLY A 74 -11.37 6.83 1.44
C GLY A 74 -12.55 7.46 0.76
N SER A 75 -12.85 8.75 1.04
CA SER A 75 -13.92 9.49 0.37
C SER A 75 -13.72 9.64 -1.14
N GLU A 76 -12.48 9.61 -1.60
CA GLU A 76 -12.14 9.69 -3.03
C GLU A 76 -12.32 8.35 -3.75
N ILE A 77 -12.37 7.25 -2.99
CA ILE A 77 -12.41 5.90 -3.56
C ILE A 77 -13.80 5.53 -4.06
N GLU A 78 -14.85 6.14 -3.49
CA GLU A 78 -16.26 5.89 -3.85
C GLU A 78 -16.70 4.44 -3.62
N ASP A 79 -16.16 3.79 -2.59
CA ASP A 79 -16.54 2.44 -2.19
C ASP A 79 -16.65 2.40 -0.66
N GLU A 80 -17.80 2.00 -0.15
CA GLU A 80 -18.06 1.96 1.29
C GLU A 80 -17.06 1.13 2.08
N LEU A 81 -16.54 0.06 1.47
CA LEU A 81 -15.57 -0.80 2.14
C LEU A 81 -14.29 -0.05 2.47
N PHE A 82 -13.89 0.92 1.66
CA PHE A 82 -12.65 1.67 1.79
C PHE A 82 -12.82 3.06 2.36
N GLU A 83 -14.02 3.46 2.79
CA GLU A 83 -14.29 4.83 3.25
C GLU A 83 -13.45 5.27 4.45
N ASP A 84 -13.06 4.33 5.31
CA ASP A 84 -12.27 4.61 6.51
C ASP A 84 -10.77 4.37 6.30
N THR A 85 -10.36 4.17 5.06
CA THR A 85 -8.98 3.89 4.71
C THR A 85 -8.32 5.07 3.99
N ALA A 86 -7.01 4.99 3.89
CA ALA A 86 -6.22 5.79 2.96
C ALA A 86 -5.19 4.88 2.29
N ILE A 87 -4.80 5.27 1.09
CA ILE A 87 -3.74 4.57 0.35
C ILE A 87 -2.65 5.59 0.05
N VAL A 88 -1.43 5.27 0.44
CA VAL A 88 -0.25 6.10 0.17
C VAL A 88 0.59 5.36 -0.86
N ILE A 89 0.86 6.00 -2.00
CA ILE A 89 1.53 5.37 -3.14
C ILE A 89 2.74 6.21 -3.53
N SER A 90 3.84 5.54 -3.87
CA SER A 90 4.99 6.16 -4.50
C SER A 90 5.48 5.29 -5.66
N HIS A 91 5.73 5.92 -6.78
CA HIS A 91 6.27 5.24 -7.97
C HIS A 91 7.76 5.02 -7.82
N PHE A 92 8.25 3.92 -8.36
CA PHE A 92 9.67 3.69 -8.53
C PHE A 92 9.98 3.33 -9.97
N LYS A 93 11.15 3.76 -10.43
CA LYS A 93 11.60 3.52 -11.79
C LYS A 93 12.96 2.83 -11.74
N GLY A 94 12.94 1.52 -11.96
CA GLY A 94 14.16 0.72 -12.03
C GLY A 94 14.73 0.63 -13.43
N LYS A 95 15.83 -0.09 -13.58
CA LYS A 95 16.44 -0.33 -14.89
C LYS A 95 15.64 -1.31 -15.72
N LEU A 96 15.03 -2.30 -15.06
CA LEU A 96 14.28 -3.39 -15.72
C LEU A 96 12.80 -3.34 -15.43
N ILE A 97 12.40 -2.77 -14.30
CA ILE A 97 11.01 -2.79 -13.82
C ILE A 97 10.62 -1.40 -13.34
N ASP A 98 9.50 -0.92 -13.85
CA ASP A 98 8.83 0.26 -13.32
C ASP A 98 7.62 -0.22 -12.52
N GLY A 99 7.35 0.43 -11.39
CA GLY A 99 6.23 0.04 -10.56
C GLY A 99 5.86 1.09 -9.53
N ALA A 100 5.08 0.68 -8.56
CA ALA A 100 4.70 1.51 -7.45
C ALA A 100 4.65 0.68 -6.18
N ILE A 101 4.97 1.31 -5.06
CA ILE A 101 4.80 0.75 -3.74
C ILE A 101 3.79 1.58 -2.98
N GLY A 102 2.98 0.94 -2.15
CA GLY A 102 2.01 1.66 -1.36
C GLY A 102 1.70 0.99 -0.03
N LEU A 103 1.02 1.74 0.80
CA LEU A 103 0.50 1.27 2.07
C LEU A 103 -1.00 1.56 2.12
N VAL A 104 -1.77 0.61 2.62
CA VAL A 104 -3.16 0.81 2.99
C VAL A 104 -3.20 1.06 4.49
N THR A 105 -3.72 2.20 4.90
CA THR A 105 -3.74 2.65 6.30
C THR A 105 -5.15 3.08 6.71
N PRO A 106 -5.45 3.16 8.01
CA PRO A 106 -6.63 3.90 8.46
C PRO A 106 -6.53 5.36 8.02
N LYS A 107 -7.66 5.99 7.70
CA LYS A 107 -7.65 7.37 7.20
C LYS A 107 -7.07 8.39 8.20
N LYS A 108 -7.14 8.11 9.50
CA LYS A 108 -6.48 8.91 10.53
C LYS A 108 -5.04 8.47 10.71
N THR A 109 -4.20 8.90 9.80
CA THR A 109 -2.79 8.53 9.76
C THR A 109 -1.93 9.79 9.68
N ASN A 110 -0.72 9.71 10.22
CA ASN A 110 0.24 10.80 10.14
C ASN A 110 0.91 10.80 8.75
N TYR A 111 0.25 11.39 7.76
CA TYR A 111 0.74 11.44 6.38
C TYR A 111 2.10 12.13 6.24
N PRO A 112 2.40 13.24 6.96
CA PRO A 112 3.72 13.85 6.91
C PRO A 112 4.87 12.92 7.31
N LEU A 113 4.58 11.87 8.09
CA LEU A 113 5.57 10.86 8.45
C LEU A 113 5.57 9.69 7.46
N ILE A 114 4.40 9.23 7.05
CA ILE A 114 4.23 8.02 6.24
C ILE A 114 4.65 8.24 4.78
N LEU A 115 4.24 9.35 4.17
CA LEU A 115 4.52 9.60 2.76
C LEU A 115 6.03 9.66 2.46
N PRO A 116 6.86 10.42 3.21
CA PRO A 116 8.30 10.41 2.97
C PRO A 116 8.94 9.03 3.16
N PHE A 117 8.41 8.22 4.08
CA PHE A 117 8.89 6.86 4.29
C PHE A 117 8.64 5.99 3.07
N VAL A 118 7.42 6.02 2.53
CA VAL A 118 7.06 5.27 1.32
C VAL A 118 7.88 5.74 0.13
N GLU A 119 8.07 7.04 -0.03
CA GLU A 119 8.90 7.60 -1.10
C GLU A 119 10.36 7.17 -1.00
N ARG A 120 10.91 7.06 0.21
CA ARG A 120 12.28 6.56 0.42
C ARG A 120 12.41 5.09 0.06
N VAL A 121 11.46 4.27 0.43
CA VAL A 121 11.46 2.85 0.05
C VAL A 121 11.39 2.73 -1.47
N ALA A 122 10.53 3.49 -2.12
CA ALA A 122 10.43 3.51 -3.58
C ALA A 122 11.73 3.94 -4.24
N PHE A 123 12.37 4.99 -3.74
CA PHE A 123 13.66 5.44 -4.24
C PHE A 123 14.74 4.37 -4.09
N TYR A 124 14.80 3.72 -2.93
CA TYR A 124 15.78 2.66 -2.70
C TYR A 124 15.56 1.48 -3.64
N LEU A 125 14.30 1.08 -3.84
CA LEU A 125 13.96 0.03 -4.80
C LEU A 125 14.40 0.40 -6.22
N SER A 126 14.24 1.66 -6.62
CA SER A 126 14.64 2.11 -7.95
C SER A 126 16.15 2.00 -8.20
N THR A 127 16.96 1.99 -7.15
CA THR A 127 18.41 1.78 -7.28
C THR A 127 18.79 0.31 -7.38
N LEU A 128 17.92 -0.60 -6.94
CA LEU A 128 18.20 -2.05 -6.87
C LEU A 128 17.64 -2.82 -8.05
N ILE A 129 16.57 -2.37 -8.63
CA ILE A 129 15.87 -3.04 -9.72
C ILE A 129 15.61 -2.13 -10.90
#